data_7d39aceec009f2178dd82af4b2386e13
#
_entry.id   7d39aceec009f2178dd82af4b2386e13
#
_cell.length_a   1.000
_cell.length_b   1.000
_cell.length_c   1.000
_cell.angle_alpha   90.00
_cell.angle_beta   90.00
_cell.angle_gamma   90.00
#
_symmetry.space_group_name_H-M   'P 1'
#
loop_
_entity.id
_entity.type
_entity.pdbx_description
1 polymer ?
#
loop_
_entity_poly.entity_id
_entity_poly.type
_entity_poly.pdbx_seq_one_letter_code
_entity_poly.pdbx_strand_id
1 'polypeptide(L)'
;MAILCFLTAEKLGLGKLAKLMGLMHDFGKGTADFQNYLRGAGSRHHNHAGLGALYVHRHWWQREAAKERRQTAQLISLCIYGHHAGLPDCLTASGRSPYLDGLREQPENYYIEAMENFYTEVASAEKLDKLFDDACKELKEFGLDSHSFNWGMLARLLLSILVDADRWDTACFEYDEDPFEMAQEAQPDWEKLIIKLEAYVEKFPREGELATIRRNISAWCRAAGEYGPGIYTLSVPTGGGKTFSSLRFALSQAEKYRQRRIFYLIPMNTILDQNSRDIRDALSDYPSILEFHSNVIPENEAEEENYRRLTERFDSDIILTSLVQFLDTFFQKGNGKV
;
A
#
# COMPACT_ATOMS: atom_id res chain seq x y z
N MET A 1 -14.98 -5.05 -2.74
CA MET A 1 -14.18 -3.85 -3.03
C MET A 1 -14.50 -2.65 -2.12
N ALA A 2 -15.64 -1.94 -2.22
CA ALA A 2 -15.95 -0.76 -1.40
C ALA A 2 -15.91 -0.99 0.13
N ILE A 3 -16.29 -2.18 0.59
CA ILE A 3 -16.22 -2.56 2.00
C ILE A 3 -14.77 -2.82 2.43
N LEU A 4 -13.95 -3.39 1.56
CA LEU A 4 -12.51 -3.58 1.83
C LEU A 4 -11.80 -2.24 2.02
N CYS A 5 -12.07 -1.26 1.14
CA CYS A 5 -11.57 0.10 1.29
C CYS A 5 -12.01 0.71 2.63
N PHE A 6 -13.29 0.55 3.00
CA PHE A 6 -13.80 1.02 4.27
C PHE A 6 -13.04 0.43 5.45
N LEU A 7 -12.94 -0.90 5.53
CA LEU A 7 -12.31 -1.59 6.66
C LEU A 7 -10.82 -1.22 6.83
N THR A 8 -10.12 -1.04 5.73
CA THR A 8 -8.71 -0.65 5.76
C THR A 8 -8.54 0.79 6.26
N ALA A 9 -9.35 1.72 5.75
CA ALA A 9 -9.26 3.14 6.08
C ALA A 9 -9.94 3.53 7.40
N GLU A 10 -10.85 2.73 7.93
CA GLU A 10 -11.56 2.99 9.19
C GLU A 10 -10.59 3.09 10.37
N LYS A 11 -9.49 2.34 10.35
CA LYS A 11 -8.40 2.43 11.33
C LYS A 11 -7.75 3.82 11.40
N LEU A 12 -7.92 4.62 10.35
CA LEU A 12 -7.43 5.99 10.21
C LEU A 12 -8.54 7.04 10.40
N GLY A 13 -9.80 6.61 10.62
CA GLY A 13 -10.96 7.51 10.66
C GLY A 13 -11.37 8.04 9.28
N LEU A 14 -11.02 7.34 8.19
CA LEU A 14 -11.29 7.73 6.79
C LEU A 14 -12.12 6.68 6.03
N GLY A 15 -12.86 5.84 6.75
CA GLY A 15 -13.59 4.70 6.20
C GLY A 15 -14.64 5.08 5.16
N LYS A 16 -15.44 6.12 5.40
CA LYS A 16 -16.49 6.57 4.48
C LYS A 16 -15.90 7.16 3.20
N LEU A 17 -14.81 7.92 3.35
CA LEU A 17 -14.08 8.47 2.22
C LEU A 17 -13.55 7.37 1.32
N ALA A 18 -12.86 6.38 1.87
CA ALA A 18 -12.33 5.25 1.13
C ALA A 18 -13.45 4.36 0.54
N LYS A 19 -14.56 4.18 1.27
CA LYS A 19 -15.74 3.49 0.75
C LYS A 19 -16.30 4.15 -0.50
N LEU A 20 -16.40 5.48 -0.50
CA LEU A 20 -16.88 6.22 -1.66
C LEU A 20 -15.94 6.05 -2.86
N MET A 21 -14.62 6.10 -2.64
CA MET A 21 -13.63 5.83 -3.69
C MET A 21 -13.79 4.42 -4.26
N GLY A 22 -13.86 3.42 -3.39
CA GLY A 22 -14.03 2.01 -3.79
C GLY A 22 -15.38 1.73 -4.46
N LEU A 23 -16.43 2.52 -4.19
CA LEU A 23 -17.70 2.42 -4.88
C LEU A 23 -17.66 3.00 -6.28
N MET A 24 -16.89 4.10 -6.47
CA MET A 24 -16.89 4.90 -7.69
C MET A 24 -15.76 4.58 -8.67
N HIS A 25 -14.71 3.81 -8.25
CA HIS A 25 -13.52 3.60 -9.10
C HIS A 25 -13.84 2.96 -10.44
N ASP A 26 -14.77 2.02 -10.43
CA ASP A 26 -15.22 1.24 -11.58
C ASP A 26 -16.52 1.74 -12.23
N PHE A 27 -16.92 2.97 -11.94
CA PHE A 27 -18.13 3.59 -12.45
C PHE A 27 -18.31 3.41 -13.96
N GLY A 28 -17.23 3.52 -14.74
CA GLY A 28 -17.25 3.37 -16.20
C GLY A 28 -17.43 1.92 -16.68
N LYS A 29 -17.27 0.92 -15.83
CA LYS A 29 -17.52 -0.49 -16.20
C LYS A 29 -18.99 -0.79 -16.50
N GLY A 30 -19.92 0.06 -16.04
CA GLY A 30 -21.35 -0.04 -16.34
C GLY A 30 -21.75 0.30 -17.76
N THR A 31 -20.85 0.73 -18.64
CA THR A 31 -21.16 1.03 -20.05
C THR A 31 -21.31 -0.26 -20.88
N ALA A 32 -22.23 -0.28 -21.85
CA ALA A 32 -22.42 -1.41 -22.77
C ALA A 32 -21.15 -1.78 -23.51
N ASP A 33 -20.36 -0.76 -23.87
CA ASP A 33 -19.13 -0.96 -24.60
C ASP A 33 -18.07 -1.69 -23.75
N PHE A 34 -17.93 -1.33 -22.47
CA PHE A 34 -17.06 -2.06 -21.55
C PHE A 34 -17.58 -3.49 -21.30
N GLN A 35 -18.88 -3.67 -21.15
CA GLN A 35 -19.50 -4.99 -20.97
C GLN A 35 -19.29 -5.88 -22.22
N ASN A 36 -19.37 -5.31 -23.42
CA ASN A 36 -19.06 -6.02 -24.67
C ASN A 36 -17.57 -6.39 -24.74
N TYR A 37 -16.67 -5.52 -24.31
CA TYR A 37 -15.25 -5.86 -24.20
C TYR A 37 -15.01 -7.07 -23.29
N LEU A 38 -15.63 -7.12 -22.11
CA LEU A 38 -15.51 -8.27 -21.21
C LEU A 38 -16.02 -9.58 -21.82
N ARG A 39 -16.99 -9.50 -22.74
CA ARG A 39 -17.53 -10.66 -23.48
C ARG A 39 -16.70 -11.01 -24.74
N GLY A 40 -15.58 -10.35 -24.95
CA GLY A 40 -14.71 -10.58 -26.11
C GLY A 40 -15.19 -9.94 -27.43
N ALA A 41 -16.21 -9.07 -27.38
CA ALA A 41 -16.84 -8.47 -28.57
C ALA A 41 -16.48 -6.97 -28.79
N GLY A 42 -15.58 -6.39 -27.98
CA GLY A 42 -15.28 -4.95 -28.01
C GLY A 42 -13.81 -4.59 -28.27
N SER A 43 -13.54 -3.33 -28.55
CA SER A 43 -12.18 -2.80 -28.71
C SER A 43 -11.53 -2.46 -27.36
N ARG A 44 -10.21 -2.58 -27.27
CA ARG A 44 -9.39 -2.53 -26.04
C ARG A 44 -9.29 -1.20 -25.29
N HIS A 45 -10.00 -0.12 -25.64
CA HIS A 45 -9.68 1.22 -25.12
C HIS A 45 -10.87 2.01 -24.60
N HIS A 46 -11.31 1.67 -23.36
CA HIS A 46 -12.11 2.64 -22.58
C HIS A 46 -11.48 2.86 -21.21
N ASN A 47 -11.10 4.12 -20.96
CA ASN A 47 -10.63 4.57 -19.65
C ASN A 47 -11.82 4.69 -18.69
N HIS A 48 -12.29 3.54 -18.17
CA HIS A 48 -13.42 3.50 -17.23
C HIS A 48 -13.16 4.29 -15.93
N ALA A 49 -11.90 4.40 -15.50
CA ALA A 49 -11.48 5.19 -14.36
C ALA A 49 -11.76 6.69 -14.54
N GLY A 50 -11.61 7.20 -15.78
CA GLY A 50 -11.87 8.59 -16.11
C GLY A 50 -13.33 8.99 -15.90
N LEU A 51 -14.29 8.09 -16.15
CA LEU A 51 -15.72 8.38 -16.00
C LEU A 51 -16.13 8.55 -14.54
N GLY A 52 -15.63 7.70 -13.62
CA GLY A 52 -15.89 7.84 -12.19
C GLY A 52 -15.28 9.13 -11.62
N ALA A 53 -14.05 9.45 -12.02
CA ALA A 53 -13.39 10.68 -11.64
C ALA A 53 -14.13 11.92 -12.19
N LEU A 54 -14.64 11.86 -13.43
CA LEU A 54 -15.45 12.92 -14.05
C LEU A 54 -16.76 13.14 -13.28
N TYR A 55 -17.43 12.05 -12.84
CA TYR A 55 -18.62 12.18 -12.00
C TYR A 55 -18.34 13.00 -10.75
N VAL A 56 -17.31 12.62 -9.96
CA VAL A 56 -16.91 13.34 -8.75
C VAL A 56 -16.58 14.79 -9.04
N HIS A 57 -15.86 15.05 -10.14
CA HIS A 57 -15.49 16.39 -10.56
C HIS A 57 -16.71 17.25 -10.89
N ARG A 58 -17.65 16.75 -11.70
CA ARG A 58 -18.84 17.49 -12.14
C ARG A 58 -19.86 17.63 -11.02
N HIS A 59 -20.08 16.56 -10.25
CA HIS A 59 -21.19 16.49 -9.31
C HIS A 59 -20.86 17.20 -8.00
N TRP A 60 -19.64 17.07 -7.51
CA TRP A 60 -19.24 17.69 -6.24
C TRP A 60 -18.21 18.81 -6.41
N TRP A 61 -17.08 18.61 -7.09
CA TRP A 61 -16.03 19.62 -7.14
C TRP A 61 -16.48 20.94 -7.79
N GLN A 62 -17.21 20.89 -8.90
CA GLN A 62 -17.68 22.09 -9.62
C GLN A 62 -18.86 22.77 -8.92
N ARG A 63 -19.68 22.03 -8.19
CA ARG A 63 -20.91 22.55 -7.55
C ARG A 63 -20.69 23.07 -6.15
N GLU A 64 -19.63 22.62 -5.47
CA GLU A 64 -19.36 23.00 -4.10
C GLU A 64 -18.74 24.40 -3.99
N ALA A 65 -19.30 25.22 -3.09
CA ALA A 65 -18.76 26.55 -2.77
C ALA A 65 -17.66 26.48 -1.70
N ALA A 66 -17.79 25.55 -0.74
CA ALA A 66 -16.87 25.42 0.38
C ALA A 66 -15.55 24.79 -0.09
N LYS A 67 -14.43 25.45 0.26
CA LYS A 67 -13.07 25.03 -0.12
C LYS A 67 -12.76 23.59 0.34
N GLU A 68 -13.08 23.27 1.57
CA GLU A 68 -12.80 21.98 2.20
C GLU A 68 -13.53 20.84 1.45
N ARG A 69 -14.78 21.03 1.10
CA ARG A 69 -15.56 20.06 0.34
C ARG A 69 -15.02 19.88 -1.09
N ARG A 70 -14.62 20.98 -1.73
CA ARG A 70 -13.94 20.92 -3.04
C ARG A 70 -12.63 20.15 -2.97
N GLN A 71 -11.84 20.34 -1.92
CA GLN A 71 -10.60 19.59 -1.68
C GLN A 71 -10.87 18.10 -1.50
N THR A 72 -11.91 17.74 -0.74
CA THR A 72 -12.34 16.33 -0.57
C THR A 72 -12.72 15.73 -1.93
N ALA A 73 -13.55 16.41 -2.72
CA ALA A 73 -13.95 15.94 -4.04
C ALA A 73 -12.73 15.78 -4.98
N GLN A 74 -11.80 16.74 -4.97
CA GLN A 74 -10.57 16.65 -5.76
C GLN A 74 -9.72 15.45 -5.37
N LEU A 75 -9.54 15.21 -4.08
CA LEU A 75 -8.77 14.08 -3.56
C LEU A 75 -9.37 12.73 -4.01
N ILE A 76 -10.69 12.56 -3.85
CA ILE A 76 -11.42 11.37 -4.30
C ILE A 76 -11.27 11.19 -5.82
N SER A 77 -11.50 12.24 -6.60
CA SER A 77 -11.44 12.20 -8.07
C SER A 77 -10.03 11.83 -8.56
N LEU A 78 -8.97 12.39 -7.94
CA LEU A 78 -7.58 12.07 -8.28
C LEU A 78 -7.24 10.60 -8.03
N CYS A 79 -7.66 10.05 -6.89
CA CYS A 79 -7.41 8.66 -6.56
C CYS A 79 -8.16 7.71 -7.51
N ILE A 80 -9.42 8.02 -7.83
CA ILE A 80 -10.20 7.24 -8.80
C ILE A 80 -9.54 7.30 -10.19
N TYR A 81 -9.14 8.50 -10.65
CA TYR A 81 -8.49 8.65 -11.95
C TYR A 81 -7.18 7.87 -12.05
N GLY A 82 -6.43 7.84 -10.93
CA GLY A 82 -5.08 7.28 -10.86
C GLY A 82 -4.99 5.79 -10.56
N HIS A 83 -6.09 5.07 -10.27
CA HIS A 83 -5.98 3.72 -9.70
C HIS A 83 -5.33 2.67 -10.62
N HIS A 84 -5.32 2.89 -11.94
CA HIS A 84 -4.58 2.04 -12.90
C HIS A 84 -3.22 2.58 -13.31
N ALA A 85 -3.02 3.91 -13.28
CA ALA A 85 -1.84 4.57 -13.84
C ALA A 85 -1.00 5.35 -12.83
N GLY A 86 -1.41 5.37 -11.56
CA GLY A 86 -0.83 6.22 -10.52
C GLY A 86 -1.38 7.66 -10.54
N LEU A 87 -1.03 8.43 -9.51
CA LEU A 87 -1.51 9.81 -9.39
C LEU A 87 -1.00 10.67 -10.56
N PRO A 88 -1.89 11.35 -11.28
CA PRO A 88 -1.50 12.22 -12.38
C PRO A 88 -0.85 13.52 -11.86
N ASP A 89 -0.06 14.17 -12.70
CA ASP A 89 0.37 15.54 -12.44
C ASP A 89 -0.84 16.47 -12.51
N CYS A 90 -1.16 17.13 -11.40
CA CYS A 90 -2.24 18.11 -11.35
C CYS A 90 -1.88 19.38 -12.12
N LEU A 91 -0.58 19.73 -12.18
CA LEU A 91 -0.07 20.90 -12.88
C LEU A 91 1.35 20.65 -13.38
N THR A 92 1.56 20.83 -14.67
CA THR A 92 2.89 20.78 -15.29
C THR A 92 3.63 22.10 -15.11
N ALA A 93 4.94 22.11 -15.37
CA ALA A 93 5.74 23.33 -15.39
C ALA A 93 5.25 24.39 -16.42
N SER A 94 4.53 23.96 -17.47
CA SER A 94 3.91 24.84 -18.45
C SER A 94 2.54 25.36 -18.04
N GLY A 95 2.04 25.02 -16.84
CA GLY A 95 0.72 25.44 -16.36
C GLY A 95 -0.46 24.62 -16.91
N ARG A 96 -0.22 23.53 -17.65
CA ARG A 96 -1.25 22.57 -18.07
C ARG A 96 -1.60 21.61 -16.94
N SER A 97 -2.84 21.12 -16.96
CA SER A 97 -3.29 20.07 -16.03
C SER A 97 -3.65 18.80 -16.81
N PRO A 98 -2.73 17.82 -16.93
CA PRO A 98 -3.01 16.54 -17.59
C PRO A 98 -4.24 15.84 -17.00
N TYR A 99 -4.43 15.94 -15.69
CA TYR A 99 -5.61 15.43 -15.01
C TYR A 99 -6.91 16.05 -15.52
N LEU A 100 -7.01 17.39 -15.56
CA LEU A 100 -8.23 18.08 -16.03
C LEU A 100 -8.44 17.89 -17.54
N ASP A 101 -7.37 17.83 -18.32
CA ASP A 101 -7.45 17.55 -19.75
C ASP A 101 -8.03 16.14 -19.98
N GLY A 102 -7.52 15.13 -19.26
CA GLY A 102 -8.03 13.75 -19.33
C GLY A 102 -9.50 13.60 -18.89
N LEU A 103 -9.96 14.41 -17.91
CA LEU A 103 -11.40 14.43 -17.56
C LEU A 103 -12.26 15.03 -18.69
N ARG A 104 -11.77 16.06 -19.38
CA ARG A 104 -12.52 16.71 -20.50
C ARG A 104 -12.60 15.84 -21.73
N GLU A 105 -11.65 14.95 -21.92
CA GLU A 105 -11.60 14.02 -23.05
C GLU A 105 -12.56 12.83 -22.90
N GLN A 106 -13.21 12.66 -21.74
CA GLN A 106 -14.16 11.56 -21.54
C GLN A 106 -15.42 11.77 -22.41
N PRO A 107 -15.86 10.75 -23.17
CA PRO A 107 -17.04 10.85 -24.04
C PRO A 107 -18.33 11.06 -23.24
N GLU A 108 -19.12 12.06 -23.61
CA GLU A 108 -20.34 12.43 -22.90
C GLU A 108 -21.41 11.33 -22.91
N ASN A 109 -21.55 10.62 -24.03
CA ASN A 109 -22.50 9.50 -24.13
C ASN A 109 -22.17 8.37 -23.16
N TYR A 110 -20.90 8.03 -22.99
CA TYR A 110 -20.48 7.01 -22.00
C TYR A 110 -20.67 7.48 -20.57
N TYR A 111 -20.45 8.76 -20.31
CA TYR A 111 -20.70 9.34 -18.98
C TYR A 111 -22.19 9.24 -18.59
N ILE A 112 -23.10 9.60 -19.49
CA ILE A 112 -24.55 9.54 -19.24
C ILE A 112 -24.98 8.10 -19.02
N GLU A 113 -24.58 7.20 -19.92
CA GLU A 113 -24.91 5.76 -19.83
C GLU A 113 -24.38 5.13 -18.51
N ALA A 114 -23.12 5.39 -18.16
CA ALA A 114 -22.55 4.89 -16.94
C ALA A 114 -23.29 5.41 -15.70
N MET A 115 -23.70 6.68 -15.71
CA MET A 115 -24.45 7.28 -14.61
C MET A 115 -25.84 6.66 -14.44
N GLU A 116 -26.57 6.47 -15.52
CA GLU A 116 -27.90 5.84 -15.48
C GLU A 116 -27.83 4.41 -14.96
N ASN A 117 -26.91 3.62 -15.49
CA ASN A 117 -26.70 2.24 -15.05
C ASN A 117 -26.26 2.19 -13.58
N PHE A 118 -25.35 3.06 -13.17
CA PHE A 118 -24.87 3.11 -11.79
C PHE A 118 -25.98 3.46 -10.80
N TYR A 119 -26.86 4.40 -11.14
CA TYR A 119 -28.00 4.74 -10.29
C TYR A 119 -29.04 3.64 -10.20
N THR A 120 -29.15 2.84 -11.23
CA THR A 120 -30.12 1.71 -11.27
C THR A 120 -29.58 0.50 -10.51
N GLU A 121 -28.31 0.19 -10.65
CA GLU A 121 -27.75 -1.09 -10.21
C GLU A 121 -26.93 -1.00 -8.92
N VAL A 122 -26.32 0.16 -8.60
CA VAL A 122 -25.34 0.28 -7.52
C VAL A 122 -25.82 1.19 -6.40
N ALA A 123 -26.04 2.48 -6.67
CA ALA A 123 -26.43 3.44 -5.64
C ALA A 123 -27.14 4.67 -6.23
N SER A 124 -28.20 5.13 -5.56
CA SER A 124 -28.88 6.38 -5.97
C SER A 124 -28.03 7.61 -5.68
N ALA A 125 -28.32 8.72 -6.35
CA ALA A 125 -27.63 10.01 -6.13
C ALA A 125 -27.66 10.44 -4.66
N GLU A 126 -28.80 10.31 -3.99
CA GLU A 126 -28.96 10.70 -2.57
C GLU A 126 -28.07 9.87 -1.64
N LYS A 127 -27.88 8.58 -1.92
CA LYS A 127 -26.96 7.73 -1.15
C LYS A 127 -25.51 8.16 -1.36
N LEU A 128 -25.13 8.51 -2.58
CA LEU A 128 -23.80 9.00 -2.90
C LEU A 128 -23.53 10.37 -2.24
N ASP A 129 -24.49 11.30 -2.32
CA ASP A 129 -24.37 12.62 -1.69
C ASP A 129 -24.22 12.50 -0.17
N LYS A 130 -25.00 11.61 0.48
CA LYS A 130 -24.85 11.34 1.91
C LYS A 130 -23.46 10.76 2.24
N LEU A 131 -22.98 9.84 1.43
CA LEU A 131 -21.65 9.25 1.65
C LEU A 131 -20.54 10.28 1.44
N PHE A 132 -20.70 11.18 0.47
CA PHE A 132 -19.79 12.30 0.27
C PHE A 132 -19.80 13.28 1.44
N ASP A 133 -20.97 13.61 2.00
CA ASP A 133 -21.09 14.43 3.22
C ASP A 133 -20.36 13.80 4.39
N ASP A 134 -20.50 12.49 4.57
CA ASP A 134 -19.81 11.75 5.62
C ASP A 134 -18.30 11.72 5.39
N ALA A 135 -17.84 11.54 4.15
CA ALA A 135 -16.42 11.63 3.78
C ALA A 135 -15.82 13.01 4.06
N CYS A 136 -16.57 14.09 3.80
CA CYS A 136 -16.14 15.43 4.12
C CYS A 136 -15.98 15.65 5.64
N LYS A 137 -16.84 15.05 6.47
CA LYS A 137 -16.75 15.13 7.93
C LYS A 137 -15.51 14.38 8.43
N GLU A 138 -15.29 13.12 7.96
CA GLU A 138 -14.10 12.33 8.30
C GLU A 138 -12.81 13.07 7.97
N LEU A 139 -12.70 13.64 6.77
CA LEU A 139 -11.49 14.36 6.36
C LEU A 139 -11.27 15.63 7.19
N LYS A 140 -12.33 16.33 7.59
CA LYS A 140 -12.25 17.47 8.48
C LYS A 140 -11.79 17.05 9.88
N GLU A 141 -12.31 15.95 10.42
CA GLU A 141 -11.96 15.39 11.74
C GLU A 141 -10.54 14.84 11.75
N PHE A 142 -10.06 14.30 10.61
CA PHE A 142 -8.68 13.86 10.43
C PHE A 142 -7.68 15.01 10.62
N GLY A 143 -8.10 16.25 10.40
CA GLY A 143 -7.35 17.44 10.81
C GLY A 143 -6.10 17.69 9.99
N LEU A 144 -6.12 17.38 8.69
CA LEU A 144 -4.98 17.63 7.81
C LEU A 144 -4.70 19.14 7.72
N ASP A 145 -3.46 19.52 7.95
CA ASP A 145 -3.03 20.92 7.80
C ASP A 145 -3.02 21.35 6.30
N SER A 146 -2.81 22.63 6.06
CA SER A 146 -2.82 23.20 4.71
C SER A 146 -1.53 22.94 3.91
N HIS A 147 -0.56 22.21 4.45
CA HIS A 147 0.72 21.97 3.78
C HIS A 147 0.53 20.98 2.60
N SER A 148 0.94 21.39 1.42
CA SER A 148 0.75 20.62 0.18
C SER A 148 1.37 19.22 0.22
N PHE A 149 2.47 19.05 0.93
CA PHE A 149 3.12 17.76 1.12
C PHE A 149 2.19 16.76 1.83
N ASN A 150 1.51 17.18 2.90
CA ASN A 150 0.62 16.31 3.66
C ASN A 150 -0.60 15.88 2.84
N TRP A 151 -1.14 16.77 2.02
CA TRP A 151 -2.19 16.43 1.04
C TRP A 151 -1.71 15.43 -0.02
N GLY A 152 -0.49 15.61 -0.51
CA GLY A 152 0.13 14.67 -1.45
C GLY A 152 0.36 13.28 -0.83
N MET A 153 0.78 13.22 0.43
CA MET A 153 0.96 11.95 1.15
C MET A 153 -0.39 11.27 1.43
N LEU A 154 -1.41 12.02 1.81
CA LEU A 154 -2.76 11.47 1.99
C LEU A 154 -3.33 10.93 0.68
N ALA A 155 -3.15 11.63 -0.44
CA ALA A 155 -3.57 11.14 -1.75
C ALA A 155 -2.92 9.80 -2.11
N ARG A 156 -1.61 9.65 -1.83
CA ARG A 156 -0.89 8.39 -2.04
C ARG A 156 -1.40 7.27 -1.15
N LEU A 157 -1.62 7.56 0.12
CA LEU A 157 -2.18 6.59 1.07
C LEU A 157 -3.56 6.10 0.63
N LEU A 158 -4.45 7.01 0.27
CA LEU A 158 -5.79 6.67 -0.21
C LEU A 158 -5.78 5.91 -1.53
N LEU A 159 -4.90 6.31 -2.46
CA LEU A 159 -4.71 5.55 -3.70
C LEU A 159 -4.19 4.14 -3.40
N SER A 160 -3.24 4.00 -2.49
CA SER A 160 -2.72 2.68 -2.07
C SER A 160 -3.82 1.80 -1.49
N ILE A 161 -4.68 2.35 -0.63
CA ILE A 161 -5.84 1.63 -0.08
C ILE A 161 -6.79 1.19 -1.19
N LEU A 162 -7.05 2.04 -2.17
CA LEU A 162 -7.94 1.74 -3.30
C LEU A 162 -7.36 0.61 -4.17
N VAL A 163 -6.09 0.73 -4.55
CA VAL A 163 -5.40 -0.25 -5.41
C VAL A 163 -5.21 -1.59 -4.70
N ASP A 164 -4.84 -1.59 -3.42
CA ASP A 164 -4.70 -2.82 -2.63
C ASP A 164 -6.04 -3.55 -2.52
N ALA A 165 -7.13 -2.82 -2.25
CA ALA A 165 -8.45 -3.42 -2.17
C ALA A 165 -8.94 -3.95 -3.52
N ASP A 166 -8.64 -3.28 -4.64
CA ASP A 166 -9.01 -3.70 -6.00
C ASP A 166 -8.27 -4.99 -6.41
N ARG A 167 -6.96 -5.04 -6.16
CA ARG A 167 -6.14 -6.22 -6.43
C ARG A 167 -6.55 -7.41 -5.56
N TRP A 168 -6.86 -7.15 -4.30
CA TRP A 168 -7.29 -8.18 -3.37
C TRP A 168 -8.65 -8.79 -3.75
N ASP A 169 -9.62 -7.94 -4.06
CA ASP A 169 -10.95 -8.36 -4.51
C ASP A 169 -10.85 -9.21 -5.80
N THR A 170 -9.98 -8.78 -6.74
CA THR A 170 -9.72 -9.51 -7.97
C THR A 170 -9.03 -10.85 -7.71
N ALA A 171 -8.00 -10.89 -6.87
CA ALA A 171 -7.29 -12.12 -6.54
C ALA A 171 -8.21 -13.13 -5.83
N CYS A 172 -9.00 -12.69 -4.86
CA CYS A 172 -9.97 -13.57 -4.19
C CYS A 172 -11.01 -14.12 -5.17
N PHE A 173 -11.44 -13.33 -6.14
CA PHE A 173 -12.35 -13.81 -7.20
C PHE A 173 -11.68 -14.87 -8.09
N GLU A 174 -10.41 -14.69 -8.46
CA GLU A 174 -9.66 -15.65 -9.28
C GLU A 174 -9.43 -16.99 -8.55
N TYR A 175 -9.25 -16.97 -7.23
CA TYR A 175 -9.00 -18.17 -6.41
C TYR A 175 -10.24 -18.74 -5.72
N ASP A 176 -11.43 -18.17 -5.97
CA ASP A 176 -12.70 -18.55 -5.32
C ASP A 176 -12.62 -18.46 -3.78
N GLU A 177 -11.96 -17.42 -3.28
CA GLU A 177 -11.75 -17.13 -1.85
C GLU A 177 -12.66 -15.98 -1.37
N ASP A 178 -13.08 -16.00 -0.10
CA ASP A 178 -13.81 -14.87 0.49
C ASP A 178 -12.82 -13.76 0.91
N PRO A 179 -12.89 -12.56 0.30
CA PRO A 179 -11.98 -11.47 0.65
C PRO A 179 -12.10 -11.00 2.10
N PHE A 180 -13.19 -11.31 2.80
CA PHE A 180 -13.38 -10.92 4.19
C PHE A 180 -12.84 -11.96 5.18
N GLU A 181 -12.85 -13.24 4.85
CA GLU A 181 -12.22 -14.28 5.66
C GLU A 181 -10.70 -14.12 5.65
N MET A 182 -10.14 -13.84 4.46
CA MET A 182 -8.70 -13.66 4.29
C MET A 182 -8.19 -12.31 4.83
N ALA A 183 -9.05 -11.30 4.96
CA ALA A 183 -8.66 -9.99 5.52
C ALA A 183 -8.39 -10.02 7.03
N GLN A 184 -8.70 -11.12 7.71
CA GLN A 184 -8.28 -11.37 9.09
C GLN A 184 -6.81 -11.85 9.13
N GLU A 185 -5.90 -11.00 8.71
CA GLU A 185 -4.47 -11.30 8.80
C GLU A 185 -4.08 -11.62 10.25
N ALA A 186 -3.60 -12.83 10.47
CA ALA A 186 -3.03 -13.20 11.74
C ALA A 186 -1.87 -12.25 12.10
N GLN A 187 -1.82 -11.76 13.32
CA GLN A 187 -0.66 -10.99 13.78
C GLN A 187 0.58 -11.90 13.72
N PRO A 188 1.74 -11.38 13.25
CA PRO A 188 2.97 -12.16 13.25
C PRO A 188 3.31 -12.62 14.66
N ASP A 189 3.78 -13.86 14.78
CA ASP A 189 4.26 -14.43 16.04
C ASP A 189 5.71 -13.99 16.28
N TRP A 190 5.87 -12.71 16.65
CA TRP A 190 7.18 -12.12 16.91
C TRP A 190 7.93 -12.81 18.05
N GLU A 191 7.22 -13.29 19.08
CA GLU A 191 7.81 -14.03 20.21
C GLU A 191 8.50 -15.29 19.72
N LYS A 192 7.85 -16.06 18.85
CA LYS A 192 8.45 -17.25 18.24
C LYS A 192 9.71 -16.92 17.42
N LEU A 193 9.72 -15.79 16.70
CA LEU A 193 10.89 -15.37 15.93
C LEU A 193 12.02 -14.90 16.84
N ILE A 194 11.72 -14.23 17.94
CA ILE A 194 12.71 -13.90 18.98
C ILE A 194 13.34 -15.16 19.52
N ILE A 195 12.56 -16.17 19.89
CA ILE A 195 13.08 -17.45 20.41
C ILE A 195 14.02 -18.12 19.39
N LYS A 196 13.65 -18.15 18.12
CA LYS A 196 14.51 -18.71 17.06
C LYS A 196 15.82 -17.94 16.91
N LEU A 197 15.77 -16.61 16.88
CA LEU A 197 16.96 -15.77 16.79
C LEU A 197 17.89 -15.96 18.00
N GLU A 198 17.34 -16.01 19.22
CA GLU A 198 18.14 -16.27 20.43
C GLU A 198 18.84 -17.60 20.34
N ALA A 199 18.14 -18.68 19.99
CA ALA A 199 18.72 -20.01 19.80
C ALA A 199 19.81 -20.05 18.71
N TYR A 200 19.67 -19.24 17.67
CA TYR A 200 20.69 -19.11 16.63
C TYR A 200 21.94 -18.36 17.13
N VAL A 201 21.75 -17.24 17.80
CA VAL A 201 22.84 -16.40 18.34
C VAL A 201 23.62 -17.14 19.42
N GLU A 202 22.99 -18.06 20.17
CA GLU A 202 23.67 -18.90 21.16
C GLU A 202 24.72 -19.84 20.57
N LYS A 203 24.65 -20.16 19.29
CA LYS A 203 25.63 -20.98 18.57
C LYS A 203 26.95 -20.25 18.30
N PHE A 204 26.99 -18.93 18.42
CA PHE A 204 28.21 -18.16 18.19
C PHE A 204 29.25 -18.32 19.33
N PRO A 205 30.54 -18.18 19.01
CA PRO A 205 31.60 -18.27 20.02
C PRO A 205 31.36 -17.29 21.19
N ARG A 206 31.53 -17.80 22.42
CA ARG A 206 31.34 -16.99 23.63
C ARG A 206 32.65 -16.42 24.19
N GLU A 207 33.79 -16.95 23.75
CA GLU A 207 35.11 -16.60 24.24
C GLU A 207 35.84 -15.66 23.28
N GLY A 208 36.70 -14.81 23.85
CA GLY A 208 37.47 -13.82 23.15
C GLY A 208 36.88 -12.42 23.23
N GLU A 209 37.71 -11.42 23.02
CA GLU A 209 37.38 -10.00 23.12
C GLU A 209 36.26 -9.62 22.12
N LEU A 210 36.42 -10.00 20.85
CA LEU A 210 35.44 -9.70 19.80
C LEU A 210 34.06 -10.35 20.07
N ALA A 211 34.05 -11.59 20.58
CA ALA A 211 32.82 -12.29 20.97
C ALA A 211 32.10 -11.57 22.12
N THR A 212 32.86 -11.04 23.07
CA THR A 212 32.34 -10.27 24.22
C THR A 212 31.74 -8.94 23.73
N ILE A 213 32.43 -8.20 22.82
CA ILE A 213 31.95 -6.97 22.26
C ILE A 213 30.64 -7.19 21.50
N ARG A 214 30.60 -8.18 20.60
CA ARG A 214 29.40 -8.52 19.82
C ARG A 214 28.20 -8.85 20.71
N ARG A 215 28.42 -9.62 21.76
CA ARG A 215 27.39 -9.99 22.72
C ARG A 215 26.83 -8.79 23.48
N ASN A 216 27.70 -7.87 23.93
CA ASN A 216 27.29 -6.65 24.60
C ASN A 216 26.48 -5.73 23.68
N ILE A 217 26.93 -5.51 22.44
CA ILE A 217 26.20 -4.73 21.42
C ILE A 217 24.81 -5.34 21.19
N SER A 218 24.74 -6.65 20.98
CA SER A 218 23.51 -7.36 20.73
C SER A 218 22.53 -7.29 21.92
N ALA A 219 23.05 -7.36 23.16
CA ALA A 219 22.24 -7.19 24.37
C ALA A 219 21.71 -5.76 24.52
N TRP A 220 22.51 -4.75 24.23
CA TRP A 220 22.08 -3.35 24.22
C TRP A 220 21.00 -3.09 23.16
N CYS A 221 21.14 -3.64 21.96
CA CYS A 221 20.13 -3.53 20.92
C CYS A 221 18.79 -4.15 21.34
N ARG A 222 18.83 -5.32 21.98
CA ARG A 222 17.62 -5.95 22.53
C ARG A 222 16.96 -5.06 23.59
N ALA A 223 17.75 -4.56 24.55
CA ALA A 223 17.23 -3.68 25.60
C ALA A 223 16.67 -2.38 25.04
N ALA A 224 17.28 -1.81 23.98
CA ALA A 224 16.76 -0.64 23.29
C ALA A 224 15.44 -0.91 22.56
N GLY A 225 15.16 -2.13 22.18
CA GLY A 225 13.87 -2.56 21.64
C GLY A 225 12.69 -2.32 22.59
N GLU A 226 12.97 -2.19 23.89
CA GLU A 226 11.96 -1.89 24.90
C GLU A 226 11.61 -0.39 25.00
N TYR A 227 12.37 0.52 24.36
CA TYR A 227 12.08 1.94 24.36
C TYR A 227 10.93 2.28 23.40
N GLY A 228 10.30 3.45 23.60
CA GLY A 228 9.18 3.91 22.78
C GLY A 228 9.51 4.05 21.29
N PRO A 229 8.50 4.12 20.41
CA PRO A 229 8.73 4.39 18.99
C PRO A 229 9.55 5.65 18.78
N GLY A 230 10.54 5.59 17.88
CA GLY A 230 11.44 6.72 17.64
C GLY A 230 12.52 6.41 16.61
N ILE A 231 13.43 7.34 16.46
CA ILE A 231 14.62 7.20 15.60
C ILE A 231 15.80 6.77 16.47
N TYR A 232 16.39 5.64 16.14
CA TYR A 232 17.53 5.06 16.84
C TYR A 232 18.73 4.96 15.91
N THR A 233 19.93 5.13 16.46
CA THR A 233 21.18 4.98 15.71
C THR A 233 22.04 3.88 16.30
N LEU A 234 22.62 3.04 15.44
CA LEU A 234 23.56 1.97 15.84
C LEU A 234 24.92 2.22 15.18
N SER A 235 25.88 2.76 15.94
CA SER A 235 27.25 3.00 15.50
C SER A 235 28.15 1.87 15.98
N VAL A 236 28.48 0.94 15.07
CA VAL A 236 29.30 -0.25 15.36
C VAL A 236 30.28 -0.46 14.22
N PRO A 237 31.55 -0.79 14.49
CA PRO A 237 32.54 -1.08 13.46
C PRO A 237 32.16 -2.28 12.60
N THR A 238 32.77 -2.39 11.42
CA THR A 238 32.61 -3.56 10.56
C THR A 238 33.00 -4.84 11.33
N GLY A 239 32.21 -5.90 11.15
CA GLY A 239 32.40 -7.14 11.89
C GLY A 239 31.82 -7.15 13.32
N GLY A 240 31.24 -6.06 13.81
CA GLY A 240 30.64 -5.95 15.14
C GLY A 240 29.27 -6.60 15.32
N GLY A 241 28.76 -7.36 14.34
CA GLY A 241 27.51 -8.10 14.45
C GLY A 241 26.24 -7.27 14.21
N LYS A 242 26.28 -6.26 13.32
CA LYS A 242 25.16 -5.35 13.04
C LYS A 242 23.88 -6.06 12.65
N THR A 243 23.93 -7.05 11.75
CA THR A 243 22.76 -7.75 11.20
C THR A 243 21.92 -8.35 12.30
N PHE A 244 22.48 -9.19 13.14
CA PHE A 244 21.72 -9.83 14.21
C PHE A 244 21.37 -8.89 15.37
N SER A 245 22.22 -7.90 15.65
CA SER A 245 21.93 -6.89 16.68
C SER A 245 20.74 -6.01 16.27
N SER A 246 20.68 -5.57 15.02
CA SER A 246 19.55 -4.80 14.50
C SER A 246 18.28 -5.66 14.37
N LEU A 247 18.40 -6.94 14.01
CA LEU A 247 17.27 -7.85 13.98
C LEU A 247 16.67 -8.07 15.38
N ARG A 248 17.52 -8.24 16.41
CA ARG A 248 17.06 -8.32 17.80
C ARG A 248 16.29 -7.10 18.25
N PHE A 249 16.79 -5.90 17.91
CA PHE A 249 16.10 -4.64 18.16
C PHE A 249 14.75 -4.61 17.44
N ALA A 250 14.72 -4.89 16.14
CA ALA A 250 13.52 -4.83 15.32
C ALA A 250 12.42 -5.81 15.79
N LEU A 251 12.78 -7.05 16.08
CA LEU A 251 11.84 -8.05 16.61
C LEU A 251 11.30 -7.66 17.99
N SER A 252 12.15 -7.12 18.89
CA SER A 252 11.71 -6.66 20.21
C SER A 252 10.74 -5.47 20.12
N GLN A 253 11.00 -4.52 19.20
CA GLN A 253 10.07 -3.41 18.91
C GLN A 253 8.76 -3.92 18.32
N ALA A 254 8.82 -4.82 17.34
CA ALA A 254 7.66 -5.36 16.68
C ALA A 254 6.74 -6.12 17.64
N GLU A 255 7.30 -6.93 18.51
CA GLU A 255 6.56 -7.65 19.55
C GLU A 255 5.92 -6.70 20.55
N LYS A 256 6.70 -5.81 21.16
CA LYS A 256 6.23 -4.92 22.23
C LYS A 256 5.16 -3.96 21.75
N TYR A 257 5.30 -3.40 20.55
CA TYR A 257 4.39 -2.40 20.00
C TYR A 257 3.39 -2.97 18.99
N ARG A 258 3.31 -4.32 18.89
CA ARG A 258 2.40 -5.04 17.99
C ARG A 258 2.47 -4.52 16.55
N GLN A 259 3.70 -4.29 16.09
CA GLN A 259 3.92 -3.86 14.72
C GLN A 259 3.63 -5.02 13.77
N ARG A 260 3.13 -4.72 12.58
CA ARG A 260 2.75 -5.76 11.63
C ARG A 260 3.89 -6.21 10.74
N ARG A 261 4.86 -5.31 10.45
CA ARG A 261 5.92 -5.56 9.47
C ARG A 261 7.23 -4.95 9.91
N ILE A 262 8.31 -5.58 9.49
CA ILE A 262 9.67 -5.08 9.60
C ILE A 262 10.22 -4.88 8.20
N PHE A 263 10.64 -3.65 7.87
CA PHE A 263 11.33 -3.35 6.63
C PHE A 263 12.84 -3.21 6.88
N TYR A 264 13.63 -4.02 6.18
CA TYR A 264 15.07 -3.92 6.10
C TYR A 264 15.47 -3.21 4.81
N LEU A 265 15.89 -1.95 4.91
CA LEU A 265 16.30 -1.15 3.77
C LEU A 265 17.82 -1.16 3.65
N ILE A 266 18.33 -1.74 2.57
CA ILE A 266 19.76 -1.93 2.35
C ILE A 266 20.15 -1.26 1.03
N PRO A 267 21.20 -0.38 1.04
CA PRO A 267 21.51 0.43 -0.14
C PRO A 267 22.17 -0.36 -1.30
N MET A 268 22.68 -1.57 -1.04
CA MET A 268 23.42 -2.39 -2.03
C MET A 268 22.87 -3.81 -2.10
N ASN A 269 22.50 -4.29 -3.29
CA ASN A 269 21.92 -5.62 -3.49
C ASN A 269 22.83 -6.75 -2.99
N THR A 270 24.14 -6.66 -3.18
CA THR A 270 25.08 -7.70 -2.69
C THR A 270 25.08 -7.87 -1.17
N ILE A 271 24.90 -6.77 -0.43
CA ILE A 271 24.77 -6.80 1.03
C ILE A 271 23.35 -7.30 1.40
N LEU A 272 22.36 -6.97 0.59
CA LEU A 272 20.99 -7.42 0.78
C LEU A 272 20.91 -8.94 0.66
N ASP A 273 21.48 -9.53 -0.40
CA ASP A 273 21.54 -10.98 -0.61
C ASP A 273 22.22 -11.72 0.55
N GLN A 274 23.30 -11.14 1.10
CA GLN A 274 23.98 -11.71 2.26
C GLN A 274 23.12 -11.63 3.52
N ASN A 275 22.56 -10.44 3.82
CA ASN A 275 21.71 -10.26 4.98
C ASN A 275 20.43 -11.10 4.91
N SER A 276 19.86 -11.29 3.72
CA SER A 276 18.71 -12.14 3.50
C SER A 276 19.01 -13.58 3.91
N ARG A 277 20.13 -14.14 3.46
CA ARG A 277 20.58 -15.48 3.86
C ARG A 277 20.79 -15.57 5.37
N ASP A 278 21.53 -14.64 5.94
CA ASP A 278 21.81 -14.62 7.38
C ASP A 278 20.51 -14.58 8.21
N ILE A 279 19.54 -13.78 7.80
CA ILE A 279 18.25 -13.64 8.49
C ILE A 279 17.39 -14.89 8.31
N ARG A 280 17.33 -15.48 7.10
CA ARG A 280 16.61 -16.72 6.85
C ARG A 280 17.18 -17.88 7.68
N ASP A 281 18.50 -18.02 7.71
CA ASP A 281 19.19 -19.03 8.53
C ASP A 281 18.88 -18.84 10.02
N ALA A 282 18.90 -17.60 10.51
CA ALA A 282 18.65 -17.29 11.91
C ALA A 282 17.20 -17.53 12.34
N LEU A 283 16.24 -17.33 11.41
CA LEU A 283 14.83 -17.52 11.67
C LEU A 283 14.31 -18.89 11.20
N SER A 284 15.22 -19.81 10.82
CA SER A 284 14.92 -21.18 10.39
C SER A 284 13.87 -21.18 9.27
N ASP A 285 14.21 -20.53 8.16
CA ASP A 285 13.39 -20.44 6.95
C ASP A 285 11.93 -20.03 7.23
N TYR A 286 11.77 -18.98 8.01
CA TYR A 286 10.44 -18.44 8.27
C TYR A 286 9.76 -18.04 6.95
N PRO A 287 8.55 -18.53 6.64
CA PRO A 287 7.97 -18.42 5.30
C PRO A 287 7.58 -16.98 4.93
N SER A 288 7.30 -16.12 5.92
CA SER A 288 6.86 -14.73 5.69
C SER A 288 8.04 -13.75 5.65
N ILE A 289 9.09 -14.11 4.90
CA ILE A 289 10.24 -13.23 4.58
C ILE A 289 10.27 -12.99 3.09
N LEU A 290 10.00 -11.75 2.68
CA LEU A 290 10.09 -11.32 1.28
C LEU A 290 11.42 -10.60 1.03
N GLU A 291 12.11 -11.02 -0.01
CA GLU A 291 13.27 -10.33 -0.59
C GLU A 291 12.81 -9.65 -1.88
N PHE A 292 12.85 -8.31 -1.90
CA PHE A 292 12.29 -7.52 -3.01
C PHE A 292 13.33 -6.55 -3.58
N HIS A 293 13.97 -6.96 -4.67
CA HIS A 293 14.91 -6.13 -5.45
C HIS A 293 15.10 -6.69 -6.87
N SER A 294 15.77 -5.93 -7.71
CA SER A 294 15.91 -6.22 -9.15
C SER A 294 16.65 -7.51 -9.52
N ASN A 295 17.35 -8.14 -8.58
CA ASN A 295 18.17 -9.33 -8.84
C ASN A 295 17.48 -10.64 -8.41
N VAL A 296 16.29 -10.58 -7.82
CA VAL A 296 15.55 -11.80 -7.45
C VAL A 296 15.05 -12.45 -8.73
N ILE A 297 15.47 -13.69 -8.95
CA ILE A 297 15.04 -14.52 -10.09
C ILE A 297 14.45 -15.81 -9.48
N PRO A 298 13.12 -16.00 -9.55
CA PRO A 298 12.49 -17.25 -9.13
C PRO A 298 13.02 -18.44 -9.91
N GLU A 299 13.20 -19.58 -9.27
CA GLU A 299 13.80 -20.78 -9.87
C GLU A 299 12.80 -21.59 -10.72
N ASN A 300 11.50 -21.41 -10.44
CA ASN A 300 10.42 -22.13 -11.12
C ASN A 300 9.11 -21.35 -11.11
N GLU A 301 8.12 -21.78 -11.91
CA GLU A 301 6.83 -21.12 -12.08
C GLU A 301 6.04 -20.98 -10.75
N ALA A 302 6.12 -21.96 -9.86
CA ALA A 302 5.41 -21.89 -8.57
C ALA A 302 6.05 -20.84 -7.65
N GLU A 303 7.36 -20.70 -7.67
CA GLU A 303 8.08 -19.64 -6.94
C GLU A 303 7.80 -18.26 -7.56
N GLU A 304 7.72 -18.16 -8.89
CA GLU A 304 7.38 -16.93 -9.58
C GLU A 304 5.97 -16.45 -9.19
N GLU A 305 5.00 -17.35 -9.17
CA GLU A 305 3.62 -17.03 -8.77
C GLU A 305 3.55 -16.61 -7.30
N ASN A 306 4.21 -17.34 -6.40
CA ASN A 306 4.28 -16.98 -4.98
C ASN A 306 5.01 -15.65 -4.77
N TYR A 307 6.12 -15.42 -5.46
CA TYR A 307 6.88 -14.16 -5.41
C TYR A 307 6.03 -12.99 -5.90
N ARG A 308 5.32 -13.16 -7.02
CA ARG A 308 4.41 -12.17 -7.55
C ARG A 308 3.29 -11.83 -6.56
N ARG A 309 2.66 -12.84 -5.95
CA ARG A 309 1.61 -12.67 -4.93
C ARG A 309 2.11 -11.88 -3.72
N LEU A 310 3.30 -12.18 -3.22
CA LEU A 310 3.90 -11.49 -2.07
C LEU A 310 4.34 -10.05 -2.41
N THR A 311 4.83 -9.81 -3.64
CA THR A 311 5.31 -8.50 -4.06
C THR A 311 4.18 -7.53 -4.42
N GLU A 312 3.08 -8.02 -4.94
CA GLU A 312 1.93 -7.17 -5.32
C GLU A 312 1.31 -6.43 -4.13
N ARG A 313 1.37 -7.01 -2.92
CA ARG A 313 0.77 -6.45 -1.71
C ARG A 313 1.77 -6.16 -0.60
N PHE A 314 3.04 -6.49 -0.78
CA PHE A 314 4.03 -6.49 0.33
C PHE A 314 3.51 -7.25 1.56
N ASP A 315 2.88 -8.40 1.34
CA ASP A 315 2.17 -9.16 2.37
C ASP A 315 3.08 -10.16 3.08
N SER A 316 4.20 -9.66 3.58
CA SER A 316 5.17 -10.44 4.37
C SER A 316 5.51 -9.70 5.66
N ASP A 317 5.79 -10.45 6.71
CA ASP A 317 6.09 -9.91 8.02
C ASP A 317 7.48 -9.23 8.05
N ILE A 318 8.44 -9.78 7.31
CA ILE A 318 9.78 -9.20 7.17
C ILE A 318 10.06 -8.99 5.68
N ILE A 319 10.36 -7.76 5.31
CA ILE A 319 10.63 -7.37 3.93
C ILE A 319 12.04 -6.79 3.85
N LEU A 320 12.89 -7.44 3.05
CA LEU A 320 14.22 -6.96 2.73
C LEU A 320 14.20 -6.35 1.33
N THR A 321 14.56 -5.07 1.22
CA THR A 321 14.53 -4.38 -0.07
C THR A 321 15.61 -3.30 -0.16
N SER A 322 15.88 -2.82 -1.36
CA SER A 322 16.77 -1.68 -1.53
C SER A 322 16.05 -0.37 -1.18
N LEU A 323 16.82 0.63 -0.74
CA LEU A 323 16.27 1.96 -0.46
C LEU A 323 15.58 2.56 -1.70
N VAL A 324 16.15 2.35 -2.89
CA VAL A 324 15.58 2.84 -4.15
C VAL A 324 14.23 2.19 -4.41
N GLN A 325 14.17 0.86 -4.32
CA GLN A 325 12.93 0.11 -4.56
C GLN A 325 11.83 0.49 -3.56
N PHE A 326 12.20 0.67 -2.29
CA PHE A 326 11.28 1.12 -1.26
C PHE A 326 10.73 2.53 -1.56
N LEU A 327 11.60 3.48 -1.94
CA LEU A 327 11.16 4.83 -2.30
C LEU A 327 10.32 4.84 -3.57
N ASP A 328 10.64 4.00 -4.54
CA ASP A 328 9.86 3.85 -5.76
C ASP A 328 8.44 3.37 -5.45
N THR A 329 8.27 2.45 -4.53
CA THR A 329 6.95 2.00 -4.08
C THR A 329 6.08 3.15 -3.54
N PHE A 330 6.69 4.12 -2.84
CA PHE A 330 5.95 5.26 -2.27
C PHE A 330 5.79 6.43 -3.24
N PHE A 331 6.76 6.67 -4.13
CA PHE A 331 6.87 7.94 -4.86
C PHE A 331 6.86 7.78 -6.38
N GLN A 332 6.96 6.57 -6.92
CA GLN A 332 6.99 6.37 -8.37
C GLN A 332 5.67 6.80 -9.01
N LYS A 333 5.76 7.47 -10.16
CA LYS A 333 4.64 7.68 -11.06
C LYS A 333 4.33 6.33 -11.71
N GLY A 334 3.22 5.72 -11.32
CA GLY A 334 2.93 4.37 -11.67
C GLY A 334 2.97 4.09 -13.17
N ASN A 335 3.71 3.07 -13.52
CA ASN A 335 3.34 2.08 -14.52
C ASN A 335 3.26 0.78 -13.76
N GLY A 336 2.09 0.34 -13.43
CA GLY A 336 1.70 -0.76 -12.58
C GLY A 336 2.53 -2.04 -12.62
N LYS A 337 3.76 -1.96 -12.14
CA LYS A 337 4.59 -3.08 -11.75
C LYS A 337 5.19 -2.73 -10.40
N VAL A 338 4.43 -2.87 -9.39
CA VAL A 338 4.82 -3.31 -8.07
C VAL A 338 3.82 -4.36 -7.70
#